data_d8a0a491d0816e3cc76323fbf1459209
#
_entry.id   d8a0a491d0816e3cc76323fbf1459209
#
_cell.length_a   1.000
_cell.length_b   1.000
_cell.length_c   1.000
_cell.angle_alpha   90.00
_cell.angle_beta   90.00
_cell.angle_gamma   90.00
#
_symmetry.space_group_name_H-M   'P 1'
#
loop_
_entity.id
_entity.type
_entity.pdbx_description
1 polymer ?
#
loop_
_entity_poly.entity_id
_entity_poly.type
_entity_poly.pdbx_seq_one_letter_code
_entity_poly.pdbx_strand_id
1 'polypeptide(L)'
;MDLILSVLPIVLLIYLMVKRNALPSYVALPLIAGLVYIIHLTYFDGSFLELNANFISAIISVMTPITVIFGAVLFNRMMEITGAMDVLRRWLGNISPNPVAQLMIIGWAFAFMIEGASGFGTPAAIAAPLLVGLGFKPLQVAILALIMNSVPVSFGAVGTPTWFGFGELINKGYINDGQLSEIGQITSVVHLFASLIIPILALRVIVSWQQIGQNLLFIIISILACTLPYVAIAWFNYEFPSLVGGAIGLFISVGVASKGIGLSKVKEESEVHHEKVSTPQLLKALFPTASLIIILAITRIQQLPFKAMLNDSSELFSLHLGYLGNFHLSKGLIFSLTDIFTTTQAASYKMLYVPALIPFVITVLISIPIFSLKWKNAQSLFTASFKQVQKPFLALVGALIMVNVMLMGGENSMVQIIGRGLASATGEYWTMFASYLGAIGAFFSGSNTVSNLTFGAVQYSVANATGISVPLILALQSVGGAMGNMVCINNIIAVCSVLGIEKAEGRIIKTTAVPMFIYGVIAALVAYLVIPLLF
;
A
#
# COMPACT_ATOMS: atom_id res chain seq x y z
N MET A 1 12.71 28.93 17.79
CA MET A 1 11.67 28.19 18.51
C MET A 1 10.78 27.43 17.52
N ASP A 2 10.38 28.08 16.41
CA ASP A 2 9.46 27.53 15.40
C ASP A 2 9.90 26.18 14.85
N LEU A 3 11.17 26.04 14.44
CA LEU A 3 11.71 24.76 13.95
C LEU A 3 11.63 23.65 15.03
N ILE A 4 11.92 23.98 16.29
CA ILE A 4 11.88 22.99 17.38
C ILE A 4 10.46 22.51 17.59
N LEU A 5 9.48 23.41 17.70
CA LEU A 5 8.07 23.07 17.92
C LEU A 5 7.45 22.37 16.70
N SER A 6 7.92 22.69 15.49
CA SER A 6 7.47 22.02 14.27
C SER A 6 8.01 20.58 14.16
N VAL A 7 9.26 20.35 14.53
CA VAL A 7 9.92 19.02 14.45
C VAL A 7 9.53 18.13 15.62
N LEU A 8 9.25 18.69 16.79
CA LEU A 8 8.95 17.95 18.03
C LEU A 8 7.88 16.88 17.87
N PRO A 9 6.72 17.14 17.23
CA PRO A 9 5.69 16.11 17.04
C PRO A 9 6.19 14.89 16.28
N ILE A 10 6.97 15.11 15.22
CA ILE A 10 7.54 14.02 14.38
C ILE A 10 8.54 13.21 15.19
N VAL A 11 9.46 13.87 15.88
CA VAL A 11 10.47 13.19 16.73
C VAL A 11 9.78 12.39 17.84
N LEU A 12 8.77 12.98 18.48
CA LEU A 12 8.02 12.32 19.55
C LEU A 12 7.19 11.14 18.99
N LEU A 13 6.58 11.27 17.82
CA LEU A 13 5.90 10.16 17.14
C LEU A 13 6.86 9.00 16.93
N ILE A 14 8.02 9.26 16.34
CA ILE A 14 9.08 8.26 16.13
C ILE A 14 9.47 7.63 17.47
N TYR A 15 9.76 8.42 18.48
CA TYR A 15 10.14 7.94 19.81
C TYR A 15 9.08 7.03 20.43
N LEU A 16 7.80 7.43 20.41
CA LEU A 16 6.70 6.66 20.99
C LEU A 16 6.52 5.29 20.31
N MET A 17 6.85 5.21 19.02
CA MET A 17 6.70 3.99 18.23
C MET A 17 7.97 3.11 18.19
N VAL A 18 9.12 3.61 18.70
CA VAL A 18 10.42 2.87 18.73
C VAL A 18 10.78 2.37 20.12
N LYS A 19 10.40 3.11 21.17
CA LYS A 19 10.77 2.79 22.55
C LYS A 19 10.41 1.33 22.91
N ARG A 20 11.09 0.75 23.92
CA ARG A 20 10.95 -0.66 24.35
C ARG A 20 9.50 -1.13 24.53
N ASN A 21 8.61 -0.25 25.02
CA ASN A 21 7.15 -0.47 25.07
C ASN A 21 6.49 0.44 24.02
N ALA A 22 6.70 0.13 22.73
CA ALA A 22 6.20 0.92 21.63
C ALA A 22 4.68 1.05 21.66
N LEU A 23 4.17 2.25 21.39
CA LEU A 23 2.75 2.45 21.17
C LEU A 23 2.39 2.08 19.74
N PRO A 24 1.29 1.35 19.53
CA PRO A 24 0.83 1.06 18.18
C PRO A 24 0.34 2.35 17.48
N SER A 25 0.41 2.38 16.14
CA SER A 25 0.08 3.56 15.33
C SER A 25 -1.32 4.14 15.61
N TYR A 26 -2.31 3.27 15.87
CA TYR A 26 -3.68 3.70 16.19
C TYR A 26 -3.83 4.40 17.56
N VAL A 27 -2.77 4.41 18.38
CA VAL A 27 -2.68 5.18 19.64
C VAL A 27 -1.73 6.35 19.49
N ALA A 28 -0.54 6.12 18.91
CA ALA A 28 0.50 7.14 18.79
C ALA A 28 0.08 8.30 17.89
N LEU A 29 -0.51 8.03 16.72
CA LEU A 29 -0.93 9.07 15.77
C LEU A 29 -2.02 9.99 16.33
N PRO A 30 -3.13 9.50 16.94
CA PRO A 30 -4.09 10.38 17.60
C PRO A 30 -3.50 11.20 18.76
N LEU A 31 -2.59 10.64 19.56
CA LEU A 31 -1.93 11.38 20.64
C LEU A 31 -1.08 12.52 20.10
N ILE A 32 -0.31 12.28 19.04
CA ILE A 32 0.51 13.32 18.40
C ILE A 32 -0.36 14.33 17.66
N ALA A 33 -1.47 13.93 17.06
CA ALA A 33 -2.44 14.86 16.50
C ALA A 33 -2.98 15.83 17.56
N GLY A 34 -3.30 15.33 18.76
CA GLY A 34 -3.69 16.17 19.91
C GLY A 34 -2.57 17.11 20.35
N LEU A 35 -1.31 16.66 20.36
CA LEU A 35 -0.16 17.52 20.67
C LEU A 35 -0.01 18.64 19.63
N VAL A 36 -0.08 18.31 18.33
CA VAL A 36 0.02 19.30 17.23
C VAL A 36 -1.13 20.31 17.33
N TYR A 37 -2.35 19.85 17.63
CA TYR A 37 -3.50 20.72 17.87
C TYR A 37 -3.22 21.74 18.99
N ILE A 38 -2.69 21.28 20.14
CA ILE A 38 -2.35 22.14 21.27
C ILE A 38 -1.24 23.13 20.90
N ILE A 39 -0.17 22.68 20.26
CA ILE A 39 0.95 23.53 19.82
C ILE A 39 0.43 24.62 18.87
N HIS A 40 -0.44 24.24 17.93
CA HIS A 40 -0.98 25.19 16.95
C HIS A 40 -1.87 26.25 17.60
N LEU A 41 -2.71 25.82 18.57
CA LEU A 41 -3.60 26.71 19.30
C LEU A 41 -2.83 27.69 20.22
N THR A 42 -1.70 27.26 20.81
CA THR A 42 -0.98 28.04 21.82
C THR A 42 0.20 28.84 21.30
N TYR A 43 0.76 28.46 20.16
CA TYR A 43 2.00 29.04 19.65
C TYR A 43 1.89 29.56 18.19
N PHE A 44 1.20 28.84 17.30
CA PHE A 44 1.05 29.22 15.89
C PHE A 44 -0.23 30.00 15.60
N ASP A 45 -0.88 30.57 16.62
CA ASP A 45 -2.10 31.38 16.52
C ASP A 45 -3.24 30.73 15.70
N GLY A 46 -3.35 29.40 15.79
CA GLY A 46 -4.37 28.66 15.08
C GLY A 46 -5.77 28.98 15.56
N SER A 47 -6.68 29.28 14.63
CA SER A 47 -8.09 29.49 14.94
C SER A 47 -8.72 28.22 15.49
N PHE A 48 -9.36 28.31 16.66
CA PHE A 48 -10.10 27.18 17.25
C PHE A 48 -11.15 26.59 16.30
N LEU A 49 -11.81 27.46 15.51
CA LEU A 49 -12.81 27.03 14.54
C LEU A 49 -12.20 26.24 13.38
N GLU A 50 -11.09 26.72 12.81
CA GLU A 50 -10.38 26.03 11.73
C GLU A 50 -9.80 24.70 12.19
N LEU A 51 -9.25 24.62 13.41
CA LEU A 51 -8.74 23.39 13.98
C LEU A 51 -9.86 22.34 14.14
N ASN A 52 -11.02 22.73 14.63
CA ASN A 52 -12.17 21.84 14.76
C ASN A 52 -12.78 21.47 13.40
N ALA A 53 -12.81 22.41 12.44
CA ALA A 53 -13.24 22.11 11.07
C ALA A 53 -12.33 21.08 10.40
N ASN A 54 -11.01 21.19 10.59
CA ASN A 54 -10.04 20.19 10.13
C ASN A 54 -10.27 18.82 10.78
N PHE A 55 -10.64 18.77 12.06
CA PHE A 55 -10.97 17.51 12.74
C PHE A 55 -12.16 16.80 12.08
N ILE A 56 -13.25 17.53 11.80
CA ILE A 56 -14.44 16.99 11.13
C ILE A 56 -14.08 16.55 9.67
N SER A 57 -13.36 17.40 8.95
CA SER A 57 -12.90 17.10 7.58
C SER A 57 -12.06 15.82 7.54
N ALA A 58 -11.15 15.63 8.47
CA ALA A 58 -10.33 14.42 8.56
C ALA A 58 -11.16 13.15 8.76
N ILE A 59 -12.18 13.18 9.62
CA ILE A 59 -13.08 12.03 9.85
C ILE A 59 -13.82 11.64 8.56
N ILE A 60 -14.34 12.63 7.81
CA ILE A 60 -15.05 12.36 6.55
C ILE A 60 -14.07 11.82 5.51
N SER A 61 -12.89 12.41 5.37
CA SER A 61 -11.87 12.01 4.41
C SER A 61 -11.37 10.57 4.64
N VAL A 62 -11.25 10.16 5.91
CA VAL A 62 -10.83 8.79 6.28
C VAL A 62 -11.83 7.73 5.83
N MET A 63 -13.12 8.07 5.62
CA MET A 63 -14.10 7.10 5.12
C MET A 63 -13.68 6.48 3.79
N THR A 64 -12.93 7.22 2.97
CA THR A 64 -12.44 6.74 1.67
C THR A 64 -11.46 5.56 1.81
N PRO A 65 -10.29 5.66 2.44
CA PRO A 65 -9.38 4.53 2.58
C PRO A 65 -9.93 3.43 3.48
N ILE A 66 -10.74 3.76 4.49
CA ILE A 66 -11.25 2.74 5.40
C ILE A 66 -12.25 1.80 4.71
N THR A 67 -13.03 2.30 3.77
CA THR A 67 -13.92 1.45 2.96
C THR A 67 -13.14 0.59 1.98
N VAL A 68 -12.00 1.06 1.45
CA VAL A 68 -11.09 0.22 0.63
C VAL A 68 -10.52 -0.90 1.48
N ILE A 69 -9.98 -0.58 2.66
CA ILE A 69 -9.45 -1.59 3.59
C ILE A 69 -10.52 -2.60 3.99
N PHE A 70 -11.73 -2.13 4.28
CA PHE A 70 -12.86 -3.01 4.60
C PHE A 70 -13.18 -3.96 3.45
N GLY A 71 -13.29 -3.44 2.21
CA GLY A 71 -13.55 -4.25 1.02
C GLY A 71 -12.48 -5.32 0.80
N ALA A 72 -11.21 -4.95 0.91
CA ALA A 72 -10.07 -5.85 0.77
C ALA A 72 -10.06 -6.96 1.84
N VAL A 73 -10.29 -6.60 3.11
CA VAL A 73 -10.38 -7.57 4.22
C VAL A 73 -11.56 -8.51 4.02
N LEU A 74 -12.70 -7.98 3.62
CA LEU A 74 -13.91 -8.75 3.35
C LEU A 74 -13.67 -9.79 2.24
N PHE A 75 -13.04 -9.35 1.14
CA PHE A 75 -12.67 -10.21 0.01
C PHE A 75 -11.72 -11.34 0.43
N ASN A 76 -10.64 -11.02 1.14
CA ASN A 76 -9.69 -12.04 1.60
C ASN A 76 -10.32 -13.06 2.52
N ARG A 77 -11.12 -12.62 3.50
CA ARG A 77 -11.85 -13.53 4.40
C ARG A 77 -12.84 -14.41 3.64
N MET A 78 -13.51 -13.87 2.63
CA MET A 78 -14.39 -14.66 1.77
C MET A 78 -13.59 -15.75 1.04
N MET A 79 -12.42 -15.43 0.46
CA MET A 79 -11.55 -16.40 -0.20
C MET A 79 -11.08 -17.52 0.74
N GLU A 80 -10.80 -17.19 2.02
CA GLU A 80 -10.43 -18.17 3.05
C GLU A 80 -11.61 -19.05 3.45
N ILE A 81 -12.75 -18.48 3.86
CA ILE A 81 -13.91 -19.21 4.36
C ILE A 81 -14.54 -20.13 3.28
N THR A 82 -14.47 -19.73 2.02
CA THR A 82 -14.96 -20.54 0.89
C THR A 82 -14.00 -21.67 0.50
N GLY A 83 -12.80 -21.72 1.05
CA GLY A 83 -11.75 -22.65 0.64
C GLY A 83 -11.13 -22.33 -0.74
N ALA A 84 -11.51 -21.23 -1.38
CA ALA A 84 -10.94 -20.81 -2.66
C ALA A 84 -9.43 -20.60 -2.53
N MET A 85 -8.99 -20.00 -1.44
CA MET A 85 -7.55 -19.81 -1.16
C MET A 85 -6.81 -21.15 -1.04
N ASP A 86 -7.39 -22.17 -0.42
CA ASP A 86 -6.78 -23.50 -0.27
C ASP A 86 -6.67 -24.24 -1.61
N VAL A 87 -7.64 -24.06 -2.50
CA VAL A 87 -7.57 -24.58 -3.87
C VAL A 87 -6.43 -23.94 -4.64
N LEU A 88 -6.31 -22.59 -4.58
CA LEU A 88 -5.21 -21.87 -5.21
C LEU A 88 -3.86 -22.29 -4.64
N ARG A 89 -3.76 -22.48 -3.34
CA ARG A 89 -2.57 -22.99 -2.66
C ARG A 89 -2.10 -24.33 -3.24
N ARG A 90 -3.00 -25.32 -3.28
CA ARG A 90 -2.69 -26.65 -3.82
C ARG A 90 -2.29 -26.58 -5.29
N TRP A 91 -3.00 -25.78 -6.08
CA TRP A 91 -2.68 -25.61 -7.49
C TRP A 91 -1.27 -25.02 -7.70
N LEU A 92 -0.95 -23.91 -7.02
CA LEU A 92 0.36 -23.26 -7.13
C LEU A 92 1.51 -24.16 -6.67
N GLY A 93 1.32 -24.95 -5.63
CA GLY A 93 2.31 -25.91 -5.13
C GLY A 93 2.63 -27.04 -6.09
N ASN A 94 1.68 -27.40 -6.98
CA ASN A 94 1.82 -28.49 -7.93
C ASN A 94 2.42 -28.10 -9.29
N ILE A 95 2.73 -26.81 -9.53
CA ILE A 95 3.17 -26.31 -10.85
C ILE A 95 4.58 -26.78 -11.19
N SER A 96 5.50 -26.74 -10.22
CA SER A 96 6.89 -27.12 -10.44
C SER A 96 7.52 -27.65 -9.15
N PRO A 97 8.30 -28.73 -9.20
CA PRO A 97 9.07 -29.21 -8.06
C PRO A 97 10.32 -28.36 -7.78
N ASN A 98 10.68 -27.44 -8.68
CA ASN A 98 11.86 -26.60 -8.53
C ASN A 98 11.66 -25.56 -7.42
N PRO A 99 12.52 -25.52 -6.37
CA PRO A 99 12.37 -24.59 -5.24
C PRO A 99 12.35 -23.12 -5.65
N VAL A 100 13.18 -22.74 -6.64
CA VAL A 100 13.24 -21.35 -7.13
C VAL A 100 11.92 -20.98 -7.84
N ALA A 101 11.34 -21.91 -8.61
CA ALA A 101 10.04 -21.69 -9.23
C ALA A 101 8.94 -21.49 -8.19
N GLN A 102 8.88 -22.32 -7.16
CA GLN A 102 7.89 -22.20 -6.07
C GLN A 102 8.03 -20.87 -5.34
N LEU A 103 9.26 -20.44 -5.01
CA LEU A 103 9.53 -19.17 -4.36
C LEU A 103 9.12 -17.97 -5.22
N MET A 104 9.40 -18.01 -6.53
CA MET A 104 9.05 -16.91 -7.45
C MET A 104 7.55 -16.88 -7.77
N ILE A 105 6.91 -18.03 -7.96
CA ILE A 105 5.46 -18.06 -8.25
C ILE A 105 4.66 -17.62 -7.04
N ILE A 106 4.96 -18.16 -5.85
CA ILE A 106 4.16 -17.92 -4.63
C ILE A 106 4.65 -16.67 -3.90
N GLY A 107 5.95 -16.55 -3.65
CA GLY A 107 6.53 -15.46 -2.87
C GLY A 107 6.63 -14.14 -3.62
N TRP A 108 6.72 -14.19 -4.96
CA TRP A 108 6.80 -13.00 -5.82
C TRP A 108 5.49 -12.75 -6.56
N ALA A 109 5.16 -13.51 -7.61
CA ALA A 109 4.08 -13.15 -8.53
C ALA A 109 2.68 -13.22 -7.89
N PHE A 110 2.38 -14.27 -7.12
CA PHE A 110 1.12 -14.39 -6.40
C PHE A 110 1.00 -13.35 -5.29
N ALA A 111 2.06 -13.17 -4.49
CA ALA A 111 2.09 -12.14 -3.44
C ALA A 111 1.93 -10.72 -4.03
N PHE A 112 2.55 -10.45 -5.19
CA PHE A 112 2.44 -9.19 -5.92
C PHE A 112 0.98 -8.87 -6.30
N MET A 113 0.26 -9.86 -6.85
CA MET A 113 -1.17 -9.73 -7.18
C MET A 113 -2.03 -9.48 -5.93
N ILE A 114 -1.78 -10.23 -4.85
CA ILE A 114 -2.52 -10.07 -3.59
C ILE A 114 -2.26 -8.68 -2.98
N GLU A 115 -1.03 -8.15 -3.04
CA GLU A 115 -0.74 -6.78 -2.56
C GLU A 115 -1.54 -5.75 -3.36
N GLY A 116 -1.61 -5.88 -4.67
CA GLY A 116 -2.42 -5.01 -5.52
C GLY A 116 -3.91 -5.00 -5.15
N ALA A 117 -4.45 -6.16 -4.78
CA ALA A 117 -5.85 -6.29 -4.38
C ALA A 117 -6.10 -5.80 -2.95
N SER A 118 -5.26 -6.15 -1.98
CA SER A 118 -5.60 -6.00 -0.56
C SER A 118 -4.63 -5.16 0.27
N GLY A 119 -3.36 -5.10 -0.09
CA GLY A 119 -2.35 -4.35 0.66
C GLY A 119 -2.19 -4.77 2.12
N PHE A 120 -1.67 -3.85 2.94
CA PHE A 120 -1.62 -3.93 4.41
C PHE A 120 -0.95 -5.21 4.99
N GLY A 121 0.12 -5.71 4.32
CA GLY A 121 0.87 -6.88 4.79
C GLY A 121 0.15 -8.23 4.58
N THR A 122 -1.05 -8.22 3.99
CA THR A 122 -1.84 -9.43 3.68
C THR A 122 -1.08 -10.44 2.82
N PRO A 123 -0.32 -10.04 1.76
CA PRO A 123 0.37 -10.99 0.90
C PRO A 123 1.38 -11.85 1.65
N ALA A 124 2.17 -11.24 2.53
CA ALA A 124 3.15 -11.98 3.33
C ALA A 124 2.47 -12.97 4.28
N ALA A 125 1.33 -12.58 4.87
CA ALA A 125 0.55 -13.47 5.74
C ALA A 125 -0.11 -14.63 4.98
N ILE A 126 -0.39 -14.50 3.69
CA ILE A 126 -0.99 -15.54 2.85
C ILE A 126 0.07 -16.41 2.18
N ALA A 127 1.09 -15.81 1.56
CA ALA A 127 2.11 -16.53 0.81
C ALA A 127 3.08 -17.31 1.71
N ALA A 128 3.38 -16.78 2.90
CA ALA A 128 4.35 -17.41 3.79
C ALA A 128 3.92 -18.80 4.30
N PRO A 129 2.69 -19.02 4.79
CA PRO A 129 2.25 -20.38 5.19
C PRO A 129 2.26 -21.38 4.04
N LEU A 130 2.04 -20.90 2.80
CA LEU A 130 2.12 -21.74 1.60
C LEU A 130 3.50 -22.32 1.41
N LEU A 131 4.50 -21.43 1.44
CA LEU A 131 5.88 -21.80 1.26
C LEU A 131 6.37 -22.72 2.41
N VAL A 132 5.93 -22.45 3.65
CA VAL A 132 6.21 -23.35 4.78
C VAL A 132 5.56 -24.72 4.57
N GLY A 133 4.34 -24.78 4.06
CA GLY A 133 3.65 -26.02 3.70
C GLY A 133 4.36 -26.83 2.61
N LEU A 134 5.18 -26.19 1.76
CA LEU A 134 6.05 -26.84 0.77
C LEU A 134 7.41 -27.30 1.35
N GLY A 135 7.62 -27.14 2.66
CA GLY A 135 8.84 -27.61 3.35
C GLY A 135 9.93 -26.56 3.56
N PHE A 136 9.69 -25.29 3.17
CA PHE A 136 10.66 -24.22 3.44
C PHE A 136 10.67 -23.81 4.92
N LYS A 137 11.84 -23.42 5.44
CA LYS A 137 12.02 -23.06 6.86
C LYS A 137 11.25 -21.76 7.19
N PRO A 138 10.40 -21.74 8.24
CA PRO A 138 9.51 -20.61 8.54
C PRO A 138 10.21 -19.26 8.64
N LEU A 139 11.34 -19.16 9.35
CA LEU A 139 12.09 -17.92 9.52
C LEU A 139 12.61 -17.34 8.19
N GLN A 140 13.14 -18.23 7.33
CA GLN A 140 13.65 -17.82 6.02
C GLN A 140 12.51 -17.34 5.10
N VAL A 141 11.37 -18.04 5.17
CA VAL A 141 10.15 -17.66 4.43
C VAL A 141 9.61 -16.32 4.91
N ALA A 142 9.59 -16.07 6.22
CA ALA A 142 9.18 -14.77 6.76
C ALA A 142 10.02 -13.61 6.18
N ILE A 143 11.33 -13.77 6.17
CA ILE A 143 12.27 -12.78 5.63
C ILE A 143 12.05 -12.59 4.12
N LEU A 144 11.96 -13.69 3.35
CA LEU A 144 11.73 -13.63 1.90
C LEU A 144 10.42 -12.93 1.57
N ALA A 145 9.33 -13.31 2.24
CA ALA A 145 8.00 -12.74 1.98
C ALA A 145 7.95 -11.23 2.26
N LEU A 146 8.60 -10.76 3.33
CA LEU A 146 8.68 -9.34 3.65
C LEU A 146 9.49 -8.55 2.61
N ILE A 147 10.63 -9.10 2.13
CA ILE A 147 11.46 -8.44 1.12
C ILE A 147 10.73 -8.40 -0.23
N MET A 148 10.18 -9.53 -0.68
CA MET A 148 9.49 -9.61 -1.98
C MET A 148 8.22 -8.76 -2.05
N ASN A 149 7.54 -8.57 -0.90
CA ASN A 149 6.33 -7.74 -0.86
C ASN A 149 6.61 -6.24 -1.02
N SER A 150 7.86 -5.77 -0.96
CA SER A 150 8.16 -4.33 -0.98
C SER A 150 7.86 -3.63 -2.31
N VAL A 151 8.07 -4.30 -3.44
CA VAL A 151 7.91 -3.69 -4.77
C VAL A 151 6.46 -3.29 -5.10
N PRO A 152 5.44 -4.13 -4.89
CA PRO A 152 4.05 -3.79 -5.25
C PRO A 152 3.37 -2.80 -4.29
N VAL A 153 3.97 -2.50 -3.14
CA VAL A 153 3.30 -1.77 -2.04
C VAL A 153 2.87 -0.35 -2.41
N SER A 154 3.61 0.36 -3.28
CA SER A 154 3.24 1.73 -3.70
C SER A 154 1.88 1.82 -4.39
N PHE A 155 1.44 0.73 -5.03
CA PHE A 155 0.11 0.60 -5.63
C PHE A 155 -0.69 -0.54 -4.99
N GLY A 156 -0.36 -0.89 -3.75
CA GLY A 156 -1.12 -1.84 -2.94
C GLY A 156 -2.52 -1.33 -2.63
N ALA A 157 -3.45 -2.23 -2.27
CA ALA A 157 -4.84 -1.90 -1.98
C ALA A 157 -5.44 -0.93 -3.01
N VAL A 158 -5.34 -1.30 -4.30
CA VAL A 158 -5.87 -0.52 -5.43
C VAL A 158 -5.30 0.91 -5.45
N GLY A 159 -3.99 1.03 -5.30
CA GLY A 159 -3.26 2.31 -5.41
C GLY A 159 -3.46 3.29 -4.25
N THR A 160 -4.11 2.88 -3.16
CA THR A 160 -4.38 3.74 -2.00
C THR A 160 -3.17 4.53 -1.49
N PRO A 161 -1.93 3.99 -1.44
CA PRO A 161 -0.77 4.78 -1.06
C PRO A 161 -0.50 5.99 -1.95
N THR A 162 -0.78 5.88 -3.24
CA THR A 162 -0.56 6.97 -4.21
C THR A 162 -1.69 7.99 -4.14
N TRP A 163 -2.92 7.62 -4.50
CA TRP A 163 -3.99 8.60 -4.66
C TRP A 163 -4.53 9.14 -3.33
N PHE A 164 -4.57 8.33 -2.26
CA PHE A 164 -5.00 8.82 -0.96
C PHE A 164 -3.81 9.33 -0.13
N GLY A 165 -2.64 8.67 -0.21
CA GLY A 165 -1.44 9.06 0.51
C GLY A 165 -0.97 10.50 0.18
N PHE A 166 -1.20 10.96 -1.04
CA PHE A 166 -0.93 12.34 -1.46
C PHE A 166 -2.20 13.18 -1.64
N GLY A 167 -3.37 12.66 -1.28
CA GLY A 167 -4.66 13.31 -1.48
C GLY A 167 -4.78 14.68 -0.83
N GLU A 168 -4.20 14.89 0.35
CA GLU A 168 -4.19 16.19 1.02
C GLU A 168 -3.39 17.24 0.26
N LEU A 169 -2.33 16.87 -0.46
CA LEU A 169 -1.58 17.80 -1.31
C LEU A 169 -2.41 18.26 -2.51
N ILE A 170 -3.26 17.39 -3.06
CA ILE A 170 -4.24 17.76 -4.11
C ILE A 170 -5.32 18.65 -3.53
N ASN A 171 -5.92 18.28 -2.40
CA ASN A 171 -6.99 19.04 -1.76
C ASN A 171 -6.56 20.48 -1.41
N LYS A 172 -5.28 20.67 -1.04
CA LYS A 172 -4.68 21.98 -0.74
C LYS A 172 -4.15 22.70 -1.98
N GLY A 173 -4.23 22.09 -3.18
CA GLY A 173 -3.73 22.68 -4.43
C GLY A 173 -2.21 22.74 -4.56
N TYR A 174 -1.47 21.96 -3.75
CA TYR A 174 -0.01 21.88 -3.82
C TYR A 174 0.48 21.07 -5.01
N ILE A 175 -0.28 20.05 -5.40
CA ILE A 175 -0.08 19.27 -6.63
C ILE A 175 -1.42 19.11 -7.36
N ASN A 176 -1.36 18.82 -8.65
CA ASN A 176 -2.53 18.52 -9.48
C ASN A 176 -2.57 17.04 -9.90
N ASP A 177 -3.66 16.62 -10.56
CA ASP A 177 -3.84 15.23 -11.01
C ASP A 177 -2.77 14.77 -12.01
N GLY A 178 -2.25 15.70 -12.85
CA GLY A 178 -1.14 15.42 -13.76
C GLY A 178 0.14 15.06 -13.00
N GLN A 179 0.49 15.85 -11.99
CA GLN A 179 1.64 15.58 -11.13
C GLN A 179 1.44 14.29 -10.31
N LEU A 180 0.21 13.98 -9.86
CA LEU A 180 -0.06 12.69 -9.20
C LEU A 180 0.18 11.50 -10.14
N SER A 181 -0.22 11.62 -11.41
CA SER A 181 0.07 10.61 -12.43
C SER A 181 1.57 10.46 -12.66
N GLU A 182 2.30 11.56 -12.75
CA GLU A 182 3.76 11.57 -12.90
C GLU A 182 4.45 10.91 -11.68
N ILE A 183 4.00 11.17 -10.46
CA ILE A 183 4.45 10.48 -9.24
C ILE A 183 4.30 8.96 -9.40
N GLY A 184 3.15 8.51 -9.88
CA GLY A 184 2.91 7.08 -10.14
C GLY A 184 3.87 6.50 -11.19
N GLN A 185 4.07 7.21 -12.30
CA GLN A 185 4.98 6.81 -13.38
C GLN A 185 6.41 6.68 -12.88
N ILE A 186 6.95 7.73 -12.25
CA ILE A 186 8.31 7.72 -11.68
C ILE A 186 8.46 6.60 -10.64
N THR A 187 7.50 6.45 -9.72
CA THR A 187 7.47 5.38 -8.72
C THR A 187 7.60 4.01 -9.38
N SER A 188 6.85 3.77 -10.46
CA SER A 188 6.85 2.49 -11.17
C SER A 188 8.20 2.18 -11.83
N VAL A 189 8.87 3.19 -12.40
CA VAL A 189 10.20 3.05 -13.00
C VAL A 189 11.23 2.72 -11.93
N VAL A 190 11.23 3.41 -10.80
CA VAL A 190 12.16 3.10 -9.69
C VAL A 190 11.96 1.67 -9.20
N HIS A 191 10.71 1.22 -9.05
CA HIS A 191 10.40 -0.15 -8.65
C HIS A 191 10.85 -1.19 -9.69
N LEU A 192 10.76 -0.89 -11.00
CA LEU A 192 11.26 -1.77 -12.06
C LEU A 192 12.75 -2.06 -11.87
N PHE A 193 13.57 -1.03 -11.70
CA PHE A 193 15.01 -1.21 -11.50
C PHE A 193 15.34 -1.91 -10.17
N ALA A 194 14.66 -1.56 -9.10
CA ALA A 194 14.83 -2.22 -7.82
C ALA A 194 14.44 -3.70 -7.88
N SER A 195 13.39 -4.04 -8.64
CA SER A 195 12.91 -5.43 -8.79
C SER A 195 13.91 -6.37 -9.44
N LEU A 196 14.87 -5.85 -10.21
CA LEU A 196 15.94 -6.67 -10.80
C LEU A 196 16.92 -7.21 -9.75
N ILE A 197 17.00 -6.57 -8.59
CA ILE A 197 17.98 -6.90 -7.53
C ILE A 197 17.30 -7.43 -6.28
N ILE A 198 16.24 -6.79 -5.80
CA ILE A 198 15.64 -7.08 -4.50
C ILE A 198 15.08 -8.51 -4.38
N PRO A 199 14.35 -9.08 -5.35
CA PRO A 199 13.90 -10.47 -5.28
C PRO A 199 15.06 -11.48 -5.30
N ILE A 200 16.18 -11.17 -5.97
CA ILE A 200 17.39 -12.00 -5.97
C ILE A 200 18.00 -12.05 -4.57
N LEU A 201 18.07 -10.91 -3.88
CA LEU A 201 18.52 -10.85 -2.47
C LEU A 201 17.57 -11.61 -1.55
N ALA A 202 16.25 -11.55 -1.79
CA ALA A 202 15.28 -12.34 -1.05
C ALA A 202 15.47 -13.84 -1.26
N LEU A 203 15.65 -14.29 -2.50
CA LEU A 203 15.92 -15.70 -2.82
C LEU A 203 17.16 -16.22 -2.11
N ARG A 204 18.23 -15.39 -2.01
CA ARG A 204 19.49 -15.76 -1.36
C ARG A 204 19.31 -16.19 0.11
N VAL A 205 18.25 -15.75 0.76
CA VAL A 205 17.92 -16.16 2.14
C VAL A 205 17.61 -17.66 2.24
N ILE A 206 17.05 -18.24 1.16
CA ILE A 206 16.59 -19.64 1.15
C ILE A 206 17.48 -20.53 0.28
N VAL A 207 17.88 -20.05 -0.88
CA VAL A 207 18.63 -20.83 -1.89
C VAL A 207 20.05 -20.31 -2.09
N SER A 208 20.94 -21.17 -2.59
CA SER A 208 22.35 -20.82 -2.85
C SER A 208 22.50 -19.96 -4.12
N TRP A 209 23.62 -19.22 -4.22
CA TRP A 209 23.96 -18.47 -5.45
C TRP A 209 24.03 -19.37 -6.69
N GLN A 210 24.46 -20.62 -6.54
CA GLN A 210 24.51 -21.59 -7.62
C GLN A 210 23.09 -21.91 -8.13
N GLN A 211 22.13 -22.14 -7.24
CA GLN A 211 20.73 -22.38 -7.62
C GLN A 211 20.09 -21.13 -8.26
N ILE A 212 20.41 -19.94 -7.76
CA ILE A 212 19.97 -18.68 -8.38
C ILE A 212 20.53 -18.58 -9.80
N GLY A 213 21.83 -18.79 -10.00
CA GLY A 213 22.45 -18.74 -11.33
C GLY A 213 21.89 -19.76 -12.32
N GLN A 214 21.65 -21.00 -11.87
CA GLN A 214 21.06 -22.06 -12.71
C GLN A 214 19.61 -21.77 -13.14
N ASN A 215 18.88 -20.93 -12.38
CA ASN A 215 17.49 -20.59 -12.65
C ASN A 215 17.30 -19.10 -13.02
N LEU A 216 18.40 -18.39 -13.33
CA LEU A 216 18.40 -16.94 -13.52
C LEU A 216 17.45 -16.49 -14.63
N LEU A 217 17.37 -17.23 -15.74
CA LEU A 217 16.47 -16.91 -16.83
C LEU A 217 15.00 -16.92 -16.38
N PHE A 218 14.58 -17.94 -15.61
CA PHE A 218 13.23 -18.00 -15.05
C PHE A 218 12.96 -16.86 -14.07
N ILE A 219 13.94 -16.55 -13.20
CA ILE A 219 13.84 -15.45 -12.23
C ILE A 219 13.59 -14.13 -12.95
N ILE A 220 14.39 -13.81 -13.97
CA ILE A 220 14.26 -12.56 -14.74
C ILE A 220 12.93 -12.52 -15.50
N ILE A 221 12.53 -13.62 -16.14
CA ILE A 221 11.21 -13.69 -16.81
C ILE A 221 10.09 -13.41 -15.81
N SER A 222 10.12 -14.05 -14.64
CA SER A 222 9.08 -13.86 -13.61
C SER A 222 9.05 -12.43 -13.06
N ILE A 223 10.21 -11.82 -12.85
CA ILE A 223 10.32 -10.41 -12.42
C ILE A 223 9.70 -9.50 -13.48
N LEU A 224 10.16 -9.61 -14.73
CA LEU A 224 9.73 -8.73 -15.82
C LEU A 224 8.26 -8.97 -16.20
N ALA A 225 7.77 -10.20 -16.08
CA ALA A 225 6.36 -10.53 -16.30
C ALA A 225 5.40 -9.81 -15.34
N CYS A 226 5.85 -9.51 -14.11
CA CYS A 226 5.10 -8.66 -13.17
C CYS A 226 5.36 -7.17 -13.45
N THR A 227 6.62 -6.77 -13.58
CA THR A 227 7.02 -5.36 -13.50
C THR A 227 6.88 -4.59 -14.80
N LEU A 228 6.98 -5.21 -15.97
CA LEU A 228 6.70 -4.50 -17.24
C LEU A 228 5.22 -4.12 -17.39
N PRO A 229 4.23 -5.02 -17.17
CA PRO A 229 2.84 -4.62 -17.13
C PRO A 229 2.54 -3.60 -16.01
N TYR A 230 3.19 -3.73 -14.86
CA TYR A 230 3.09 -2.78 -13.76
C TYR A 230 3.49 -1.36 -14.19
N VAL A 231 4.64 -1.19 -14.86
CA VAL A 231 5.06 0.10 -15.42
C VAL A 231 4.05 0.55 -16.49
N ALA A 232 3.71 -0.31 -17.45
CA ALA A 232 2.78 0.04 -18.52
C ALA A 232 1.43 0.55 -17.97
N ILE A 233 0.87 -0.11 -16.96
CA ILE A 233 -0.39 0.34 -16.33
C ILE A 233 -0.21 1.67 -15.60
N ALA A 234 0.93 1.91 -14.92
CA ALA A 234 1.19 3.15 -14.19
C ALA A 234 1.18 4.39 -15.11
N TRP A 235 1.45 4.23 -16.41
CA TRP A 235 1.34 5.33 -17.39
C TRP A 235 -0.10 5.76 -17.67
N PHE A 236 -1.09 4.89 -17.41
CA PHE A 236 -2.50 5.17 -17.66
C PHE A 236 -3.32 5.31 -16.39
N ASN A 237 -2.90 4.64 -15.32
CA ASN A 237 -3.67 4.59 -14.08
C ASN A 237 -2.79 4.15 -12.91
N TYR A 238 -2.78 4.91 -11.84
CA TYR A 238 -2.03 4.61 -10.61
C TYR A 238 -2.81 3.77 -9.58
N GLU A 239 -4.03 3.30 -9.90
CA GLU A 239 -4.81 2.44 -8.99
C GLU A 239 -4.43 0.96 -9.16
N PHE A 240 -4.13 0.50 -10.38
CA PHE A 240 -4.06 -0.92 -10.73
C PHE A 240 -2.70 -1.51 -11.07
N PRO A 241 -1.58 -0.81 -11.05
CA PRO A 241 -0.30 -1.36 -11.49
C PRO A 241 0.03 -2.69 -10.80
N SER A 242 -0.09 -2.76 -9.47
CA SER A 242 0.23 -3.96 -8.69
C SER A 242 -0.74 -5.11 -8.97
N LEU A 243 -2.03 -4.83 -9.06
CA LEU A 243 -3.04 -5.85 -9.28
C LEU A 243 -2.90 -6.51 -10.65
N VAL A 244 -2.84 -5.69 -11.71
CA VAL A 244 -2.78 -6.17 -13.10
C VAL A 244 -1.40 -6.73 -13.41
N GLY A 245 -0.32 -6.05 -13.00
CA GLY A 245 1.05 -6.54 -13.15
C GLY A 245 1.26 -7.88 -12.46
N GLY A 246 0.78 -8.01 -11.23
CA GLY A 246 0.83 -9.27 -10.47
C GLY A 246 0.02 -10.39 -11.12
N ALA A 247 -1.20 -10.12 -11.60
CA ALA A 247 -2.05 -11.10 -12.26
C ALA A 247 -1.40 -11.62 -13.57
N ILE A 248 -0.96 -10.71 -14.45
CA ILE A 248 -0.27 -11.07 -15.70
C ILE A 248 1.02 -11.85 -15.39
N GLY A 249 1.81 -11.34 -14.44
CA GLY A 249 3.07 -11.95 -14.02
C GLY A 249 2.87 -13.36 -13.45
N LEU A 250 1.81 -13.57 -12.67
CA LEU A 250 1.47 -14.89 -12.14
C LEU A 250 1.16 -15.89 -13.26
N PHE A 251 0.30 -15.53 -14.21
CA PHE A 251 -0.05 -16.42 -15.32
C PHE A 251 1.16 -16.74 -16.21
N ILE A 252 1.99 -15.74 -16.52
CA ILE A 252 3.22 -15.96 -17.30
C ILE A 252 4.20 -16.84 -16.52
N SER A 253 4.44 -16.56 -15.23
CA SER A 253 5.38 -17.34 -14.41
C SER A 253 4.94 -18.80 -14.28
N VAL A 254 3.64 -19.04 -14.08
CA VAL A 254 3.05 -20.38 -14.07
C VAL A 254 3.22 -21.09 -15.41
N GLY A 255 2.90 -20.42 -16.53
CA GLY A 255 3.04 -20.99 -17.87
C GLY A 255 4.48 -21.31 -18.26
N VAL A 256 5.44 -20.48 -17.86
CA VAL A 256 6.88 -20.68 -18.10
C VAL A 256 7.42 -21.82 -17.22
N ALA A 257 7.03 -21.84 -15.93
CA ALA A 257 7.45 -22.89 -15.00
C ALA A 257 6.90 -24.27 -15.36
N SER A 258 5.64 -24.37 -15.79
CA SER A 258 5.02 -25.64 -16.21
C SER A 258 5.71 -26.25 -17.43
N LYS A 259 6.38 -25.44 -18.27
CA LYS A 259 7.19 -25.89 -19.41
C LYS A 259 8.66 -26.09 -19.05
N GLY A 260 9.06 -25.84 -17.80
CA GLY A 260 10.45 -25.94 -17.34
C GLY A 260 11.41 -24.93 -17.96
N ILE A 261 10.91 -23.84 -18.57
CA ILE A 261 11.74 -22.86 -19.29
C ILE A 261 12.59 -22.07 -18.27
N GLY A 262 13.92 -22.10 -18.46
CA GLY A 262 14.88 -21.40 -17.61
C GLY A 262 15.05 -22.01 -16.22
N LEU A 263 14.54 -23.22 -15.99
CA LEU A 263 14.65 -23.94 -14.72
C LEU A 263 15.63 -25.09 -14.81
N SER A 264 16.45 -25.26 -13.78
CA SER A 264 17.31 -26.44 -13.62
C SER A 264 16.48 -27.69 -13.32
N LYS A 265 16.91 -28.84 -13.87
CA LYS A 265 16.28 -30.12 -13.56
C LYS A 265 16.50 -30.47 -12.08
N VAL A 266 15.44 -30.78 -11.37
CA VAL A 266 15.48 -31.28 -9.98
C VAL A 266 15.41 -32.80 -10.03
N LYS A 267 16.26 -33.49 -9.25
CA LYS A 267 16.15 -34.95 -9.06
C LYS A 267 14.85 -35.22 -8.30
N GLU A 268 14.10 -36.23 -8.74
CA GLU A 268 12.76 -36.61 -8.23
C GLU A 268 12.76 -37.22 -6.80
N GLU A 269 13.57 -36.71 -5.88
CA GLU A 269 13.66 -37.27 -4.51
C GLU A 269 12.62 -36.69 -3.51
N SER A 270 11.71 -35.82 -3.95
CA SER A 270 10.72 -35.19 -3.06
C SER A 270 9.38 -35.01 -3.77
N GLU A 271 8.71 -36.10 -4.12
CA GLU A 271 7.29 -36.02 -4.50
C GLU A 271 6.43 -35.79 -3.24
N VAL A 272 6.27 -34.55 -2.82
CA VAL A 272 5.11 -34.18 -2.01
C VAL A 272 3.93 -34.14 -2.98
N HIS A 273 3.26 -35.27 -3.16
CA HIS A 273 2.04 -35.37 -3.96
C HIS A 273 0.91 -34.63 -3.25
N HIS A 274 0.73 -33.36 -3.59
CA HIS A 274 -0.53 -32.68 -3.27
C HIS A 274 -1.63 -33.21 -4.20
N GLU A 275 -2.85 -33.43 -3.67
CA GLU A 275 -4.01 -33.79 -4.49
C GLU A 275 -4.15 -32.88 -5.71
N LYS A 276 -4.30 -33.48 -6.89
CA LYS A 276 -4.47 -32.72 -8.14
C LYS A 276 -5.77 -31.90 -8.07
N VAL A 277 -5.65 -30.60 -8.28
CA VAL A 277 -6.79 -29.70 -8.37
C VAL A 277 -7.47 -29.89 -9.72
N SER A 278 -8.77 -30.17 -9.75
CA SER A 278 -9.52 -30.27 -11.00
C SER A 278 -9.75 -28.89 -11.62
N THR A 279 -9.85 -28.83 -12.96
CA THR A 279 -10.12 -27.57 -13.69
C THR A 279 -11.37 -26.83 -13.19
N PRO A 280 -12.52 -27.49 -12.94
CA PRO A 280 -13.68 -26.80 -12.38
C PRO A 280 -13.44 -26.20 -10.99
N GLN A 281 -12.70 -26.89 -10.11
CA GLN A 281 -12.33 -26.38 -8.80
C GLN A 281 -11.44 -25.14 -8.91
N LEU A 282 -10.45 -25.17 -9.83
CA LEU A 282 -9.57 -24.04 -10.09
C LEU A 282 -10.32 -22.83 -10.65
N LEU A 283 -11.18 -23.02 -11.66
CA LEU A 283 -11.98 -21.94 -12.22
C LEU A 283 -12.91 -21.32 -11.18
N LYS A 284 -13.53 -22.14 -10.34
CA LYS A 284 -14.34 -21.67 -9.20
C LYS A 284 -13.52 -20.86 -8.21
N ALA A 285 -12.31 -21.28 -7.89
CA ALA A 285 -11.42 -20.58 -6.95
C ALA A 285 -10.86 -19.26 -7.52
N LEU A 286 -10.62 -19.19 -8.84
CA LEU A 286 -10.16 -17.98 -9.53
C LEU A 286 -11.29 -16.98 -9.78
N PHE A 287 -12.56 -17.41 -9.78
CA PHE A 287 -13.72 -16.58 -10.10
C PHE A 287 -13.77 -15.28 -9.30
N PRO A 288 -13.60 -15.24 -7.96
CA PRO A 288 -13.66 -13.99 -7.21
C PRO A 288 -12.59 -12.99 -7.63
N THR A 289 -11.36 -13.45 -7.84
CA THR A 289 -10.24 -12.59 -8.26
C THR A 289 -10.46 -12.06 -9.68
N ALA A 290 -10.92 -12.93 -10.61
CA ALA A 290 -11.24 -12.52 -11.96
C ALA A 290 -12.41 -11.52 -12.00
N SER A 291 -13.47 -11.76 -11.22
CA SER A 291 -14.61 -10.85 -11.09
C SER A 291 -14.19 -9.49 -10.53
N LEU A 292 -13.34 -9.47 -9.51
CA LEU A 292 -12.80 -8.24 -8.93
C LEU A 292 -12.06 -7.41 -9.98
N ILE A 293 -11.15 -8.02 -10.73
CA ILE A 293 -10.37 -7.35 -11.79
C ILE A 293 -11.30 -6.81 -12.89
N ILE A 294 -12.28 -7.61 -13.32
CA ILE A 294 -13.24 -7.22 -14.36
C ILE A 294 -14.09 -6.05 -13.91
N ILE A 295 -14.66 -6.10 -12.70
CA ILE A 295 -15.51 -5.02 -12.17
C ILE A 295 -14.68 -3.74 -11.98
N LEU A 296 -13.46 -3.85 -11.45
CA LEU A 296 -12.54 -2.71 -11.34
C LEU A 296 -12.25 -2.09 -12.71
N ALA A 297 -11.91 -2.90 -13.72
CA ALA A 297 -11.63 -2.40 -15.07
C ALA A 297 -12.86 -1.69 -15.67
N ILE A 298 -14.03 -2.33 -15.64
CA ILE A 298 -15.27 -1.78 -16.22
C ILE A 298 -15.66 -0.45 -15.55
N THR A 299 -15.50 -0.32 -14.24
CA THR A 299 -15.85 0.89 -13.49
C THR A 299 -14.86 2.05 -13.71
N ARG A 300 -13.70 1.82 -14.34
CA ARG A 300 -12.63 2.82 -14.54
C ARG A 300 -12.42 3.23 -16.00
N ILE A 301 -12.88 2.45 -16.96
CA ILE A 301 -12.75 2.75 -18.39
C ILE A 301 -13.58 4.01 -18.71
N GLN A 302 -12.93 5.05 -19.27
CA GLN A 302 -13.58 6.33 -19.56
C GLN A 302 -14.64 6.24 -20.66
N GLN A 303 -14.45 5.31 -21.60
CA GLN A 303 -15.36 5.06 -22.73
C GLN A 303 -16.67 4.40 -22.28
N LEU A 304 -16.72 3.84 -21.09
CA LEU A 304 -17.93 3.23 -20.53
C LEU A 304 -18.69 4.23 -19.63
N PRO A 305 -20.02 4.17 -19.58
CA PRO A 305 -20.82 5.11 -18.81
C PRO A 305 -20.63 4.99 -17.30
N PHE A 306 -20.09 3.89 -16.82
CA PHE A 306 -20.01 3.58 -15.38
C PHE A 306 -19.15 4.58 -14.62
N LYS A 307 -17.98 5.00 -15.14
CA LYS A 307 -17.13 5.99 -14.49
C LYS A 307 -17.86 7.31 -14.27
N ALA A 308 -18.59 7.80 -15.28
CA ALA A 308 -19.37 9.03 -15.20
C ALA A 308 -20.52 8.90 -14.19
N MET A 309 -21.27 7.78 -14.25
CA MET A 309 -22.39 7.52 -13.33
C MET A 309 -21.93 7.45 -11.85
N LEU A 310 -20.79 6.79 -11.58
CA LEU A 310 -20.28 6.63 -10.22
C LEU A 310 -19.66 7.92 -9.66
N ASN A 311 -19.29 8.89 -10.52
CA ASN A 311 -18.77 10.19 -10.16
C ASN A 311 -19.77 11.32 -10.41
N ASP A 312 -21.04 11.04 -10.66
CA ASP A 312 -22.02 12.09 -10.93
C ASP A 312 -22.17 13.02 -9.72
N SER A 313 -21.62 14.22 -9.86
CA SER A 313 -21.64 15.26 -8.84
C SER A 313 -22.92 16.11 -8.87
N SER A 314 -23.87 15.84 -9.80
CA SER A 314 -25.13 16.57 -9.84
C SER A 314 -25.90 16.40 -8.53
N GLU A 315 -26.35 17.50 -7.97
CA GLU A 315 -27.00 17.52 -6.66
C GLU A 315 -28.30 16.71 -6.68
N LEU A 316 -28.45 15.82 -5.71
CA LEU A 316 -29.68 15.10 -5.42
C LEU A 316 -30.44 15.76 -4.26
N PHE A 317 -29.69 16.16 -3.24
CA PHE A 317 -30.24 16.72 -2.01
C PHE A 317 -29.20 17.60 -1.34
N SER A 318 -29.62 18.75 -0.80
CA SER A 318 -28.78 19.62 0.04
C SER A 318 -29.51 20.00 1.32
N LEU A 319 -28.76 20.14 2.40
CA LEU A 319 -29.27 20.53 3.71
C LEU A 319 -28.32 21.52 4.38
N HIS A 320 -28.85 22.70 4.69
CA HIS A 320 -28.14 23.67 5.50
C HIS A 320 -28.19 23.29 6.98
N LEU A 321 -27.05 22.94 7.56
CA LEU A 321 -26.93 22.48 8.95
C LEU A 321 -26.55 23.64 9.91
N GLY A 322 -26.83 24.89 9.51
CA GLY A 322 -26.47 26.07 10.27
C GLY A 322 -24.97 26.18 10.46
N TYR A 323 -24.52 26.30 11.71
CA TYR A 323 -23.11 26.44 12.04
C TYR A 323 -22.22 25.22 11.64
N LEU A 324 -22.81 24.04 11.49
CA LEU A 324 -22.08 22.85 11.06
C LEU A 324 -21.70 22.84 9.57
N GLY A 325 -22.26 23.79 8.77
CA GLY A 325 -21.99 23.89 7.35
C GLY A 325 -23.10 23.39 6.46
N ASN A 326 -22.77 23.15 5.18
CA ASN A 326 -23.71 22.71 4.16
C ASN A 326 -23.45 21.25 3.79
N PHE A 327 -24.42 20.39 4.01
CA PHE A 327 -24.39 19.00 3.58
C PHE A 327 -24.97 18.85 2.18
N HIS A 328 -24.22 18.17 1.29
CA HIS A 328 -24.65 17.89 -0.08
C HIS A 328 -24.55 16.40 -0.35
N LEU A 329 -25.57 15.85 -0.99
CA LEU A 329 -25.60 14.49 -1.53
C LEU A 329 -25.82 14.56 -3.03
N SER A 330 -24.92 13.94 -3.80
CA SER A 330 -25.05 13.86 -5.27
C SER A 330 -25.66 12.55 -5.74
N LYS A 331 -26.03 12.47 -7.04
CA LYS A 331 -26.53 11.24 -7.68
C LYS A 331 -25.52 10.10 -7.66
N GLY A 332 -24.20 10.40 -7.71
CA GLY A 332 -23.13 9.42 -7.52
C GLY A 332 -22.90 9.02 -6.06
N LEU A 333 -23.84 9.33 -5.14
CA LEU A 333 -23.70 9.16 -3.69
C LEU A 333 -22.37 9.73 -3.16
N ILE A 334 -22.07 10.95 -3.60
CA ILE A 334 -20.99 11.74 -3.04
C ILE A 334 -21.54 12.52 -1.87
N PHE A 335 -21.08 12.20 -0.67
CA PHE A 335 -21.39 12.93 0.56
C PHE A 335 -20.37 14.04 0.71
N SER A 336 -20.81 15.29 0.75
CA SER A 336 -19.94 16.45 0.92
C SER A 336 -20.43 17.31 2.06
N LEU A 337 -19.50 17.84 2.84
CA LEU A 337 -19.76 18.84 3.87
C LEU A 337 -18.86 20.02 3.58
N THR A 338 -19.42 21.20 3.32
CA THR A 338 -18.72 22.45 3.00
C THR A 338 -18.99 23.49 4.07
N ASP A 339 -18.16 24.54 4.10
CA ASP A 339 -18.27 25.66 5.05
C ASP A 339 -18.34 25.20 6.53
N ILE A 340 -17.56 24.15 6.87
CA ILE A 340 -17.56 23.56 8.21
C ILE A 340 -17.19 24.62 9.24
N PHE A 341 -18.07 24.87 10.21
CA PHE A 341 -17.94 25.92 11.23
C PHE A 341 -17.70 27.33 10.63
N THR A 342 -18.33 27.62 9.50
CA THR A 342 -18.18 28.89 8.76
C THR A 342 -16.73 29.15 8.26
N THR A 343 -15.92 28.13 8.16
CA THR A 343 -14.56 28.17 7.59
C THR A 343 -14.57 27.73 6.13
N THR A 344 -13.45 27.88 5.43
CA THR A 344 -13.25 27.36 4.06
C THR A 344 -13.03 25.85 3.99
N GLN A 345 -13.06 25.16 5.13
CA GLN A 345 -12.83 23.71 5.18
C GLN A 345 -14.03 22.95 4.61
N ALA A 346 -13.72 21.99 3.76
CA ALA A 346 -14.69 21.07 3.17
C ALA A 346 -14.13 19.67 3.15
N ALA A 347 -15.00 18.67 3.11
CA ALA A 347 -14.63 17.28 2.92
C ALA A 347 -15.68 16.55 2.10
N SER A 348 -15.27 15.52 1.36
CA SER A 348 -16.19 14.70 0.59
C SER A 348 -15.81 13.22 0.63
N TYR A 349 -16.83 12.36 0.52
CA TYR A 349 -16.69 10.92 0.43
C TYR A 349 -17.48 10.38 -0.78
N LYS A 350 -16.77 9.85 -1.78
CA LYS A 350 -17.34 9.32 -3.02
C LYS A 350 -17.69 7.84 -2.87
N MET A 351 -18.79 7.52 -2.17
CA MET A 351 -19.15 6.18 -1.75
C MET A 351 -19.18 5.15 -2.88
N LEU A 352 -19.73 5.47 -4.04
CA LEU A 352 -19.81 4.54 -5.17
C LEU A 352 -18.52 4.45 -5.98
N TYR A 353 -17.81 5.56 -6.12
CA TYR A 353 -16.61 5.59 -6.95
C TYR A 353 -15.38 5.02 -6.24
N VAL A 354 -15.31 5.09 -4.92
CA VAL A 354 -14.18 4.47 -4.19
C VAL A 354 -14.08 2.99 -4.57
N PRO A 355 -12.87 2.48 -4.93
CA PRO A 355 -12.67 1.10 -5.41
C PRO A 355 -12.86 0.05 -4.29
N ALA A 356 -13.95 0.16 -3.54
CA ALA A 356 -14.25 -0.68 -2.39
C ALA A 356 -15.65 -1.29 -2.44
N LEU A 357 -16.67 -0.45 -2.41
CA LEU A 357 -18.04 -0.94 -2.30
C LEU A 357 -18.46 -1.74 -3.54
N ILE A 358 -18.37 -1.13 -4.73
CA ILE A 358 -18.79 -1.81 -5.95
C ILE A 358 -17.90 -3.01 -6.26
N PRO A 359 -16.57 -2.88 -6.42
CA PRO A 359 -15.76 -4.04 -6.83
C PRO A 359 -15.72 -5.14 -5.77
N PHE A 360 -15.36 -4.81 -4.54
CA PHE A 360 -15.14 -5.83 -3.51
C PHE A 360 -16.45 -6.40 -2.96
N VAL A 361 -17.40 -5.54 -2.56
CA VAL A 361 -18.65 -6.00 -1.94
C VAL A 361 -19.49 -6.76 -2.95
N ILE A 362 -19.61 -6.29 -4.20
CA ILE A 362 -20.35 -7.00 -5.26
C ILE A 362 -19.69 -8.35 -5.55
N THR A 363 -18.36 -8.40 -5.68
CA THR A 363 -17.64 -9.67 -5.88
C THR A 363 -17.94 -10.66 -4.74
N VAL A 364 -17.91 -10.21 -3.49
CA VAL A 364 -18.22 -11.05 -2.34
C VAL A 364 -19.66 -11.52 -2.37
N LEU A 365 -20.63 -10.62 -2.62
CA LEU A 365 -22.05 -10.96 -2.70
C LEU A 365 -22.36 -12.00 -3.79
N ILE A 366 -21.73 -11.88 -4.97
CA ILE A 366 -21.87 -12.86 -6.05
C ILE A 366 -21.20 -14.19 -5.67
N SER A 367 -20.09 -14.15 -4.94
CA SER A 367 -19.35 -15.35 -4.51
C SER A 367 -20.12 -16.19 -3.47
N ILE A 368 -20.94 -15.56 -2.61
CA ILE A 368 -21.74 -16.26 -1.58
C ILE A 368 -22.58 -17.41 -2.18
N PRO A 369 -23.44 -17.21 -3.19
CA PRO A 369 -24.20 -18.31 -3.78
C PRO A 369 -23.32 -19.28 -4.58
N ILE A 370 -22.28 -18.82 -5.29
CA ILE A 370 -21.39 -19.66 -6.08
C ILE A 370 -20.67 -20.69 -5.20
N PHE A 371 -20.25 -20.29 -3.99
CA PHE A 371 -19.60 -21.18 -3.04
C PHE A 371 -20.60 -21.82 -2.05
N SER A 372 -21.91 -21.61 -2.22
CA SER A 372 -22.95 -22.15 -1.33
C SER A 372 -22.72 -21.79 0.15
N LEU A 373 -22.23 -20.58 0.41
CA LEU A 373 -21.91 -20.12 1.76
C LEU A 373 -23.22 -19.91 2.55
N LYS A 374 -23.31 -20.51 3.74
CA LYS A 374 -24.47 -20.33 4.61
C LYS A 374 -24.58 -18.87 5.07
N TRP A 375 -25.79 -18.32 5.15
CA TRP A 375 -26.05 -16.92 5.53
C TRP A 375 -25.39 -16.52 6.87
N LYS A 376 -25.39 -17.42 7.85
CA LYS A 376 -24.73 -17.18 9.15
C LYS A 376 -23.21 -16.93 8.99
N ASN A 377 -22.55 -17.67 8.08
CA ASN A 377 -21.14 -17.48 7.79
C ASN A 377 -20.91 -16.16 7.02
N ALA A 378 -21.78 -15.82 6.08
CA ALA A 378 -21.73 -14.55 5.37
C ALA A 378 -21.86 -13.36 6.35
N GLN A 379 -22.81 -13.40 7.28
CA GLN A 379 -22.98 -12.36 8.30
C GLN A 379 -21.74 -12.23 9.21
N SER A 380 -21.16 -13.37 9.63
CA SER A 380 -19.94 -13.37 10.45
C SER A 380 -18.74 -12.76 9.71
N LEU A 381 -18.66 -12.95 8.39
CA LEU A 381 -17.66 -12.40 7.50
C LEU A 381 -17.68 -10.85 7.53
N PHE A 382 -18.85 -10.24 7.34
CA PHE A 382 -19.00 -8.78 7.41
C PHE A 382 -18.66 -8.22 8.79
N THR A 383 -19.18 -8.86 9.85
CA THR A 383 -18.94 -8.41 11.24
C THR A 383 -17.45 -8.50 11.62
N ALA A 384 -16.77 -9.58 11.25
CA ALA A 384 -15.36 -9.76 11.54
C ALA A 384 -14.48 -8.78 10.73
N SER A 385 -14.84 -8.51 9.48
CA SER A 385 -14.15 -7.52 8.65
C SER A 385 -14.29 -6.11 9.21
N PHE A 386 -15.49 -5.74 9.66
CA PHE A 386 -15.73 -4.45 10.31
C PHE A 386 -14.89 -4.25 11.58
N LYS A 387 -14.78 -5.28 12.42
CA LYS A 387 -13.94 -5.23 13.62
C LYS A 387 -12.46 -5.02 13.29
N GLN A 388 -11.99 -5.61 12.20
CA GLN A 388 -10.58 -5.54 11.80
C GLN A 388 -10.16 -4.14 11.34
N VAL A 389 -11.08 -3.34 10.78
CA VAL A 389 -10.75 -2.00 10.27
C VAL A 389 -10.77 -0.90 11.33
N GLN A 390 -11.23 -1.16 12.55
CA GLN A 390 -11.33 -0.15 13.62
C GLN A 390 -9.96 0.46 13.99
N LYS A 391 -8.92 -0.36 14.12
CA LYS A 391 -7.56 0.12 14.44
C LYS A 391 -6.95 0.96 13.30
N PRO A 392 -6.97 0.50 12.02
CA PRO A 392 -6.60 1.33 10.89
C PRO A 392 -7.38 2.66 10.80
N PHE A 393 -8.67 2.66 11.10
CA PHE A 393 -9.47 3.88 11.14
C PHE A 393 -8.89 4.93 12.11
N LEU A 394 -8.61 4.54 13.35
CA LEU A 394 -8.04 5.44 14.36
C LEU A 394 -6.66 5.96 13.95
N ALA A 395 -5.83 5.10 13.37
CA ALA A 395 -4.51 5.50 12.88
C ALA A 395 -4.60 6.54 11.74
N LEU A 396 -5.49 6.32 10.79
CA LEU A 396 -5.68 7.23 9.66
C LEU A 396 -6.31 8.57 10.08
N VAL A 397 -7.30 8.55 10.99
CA VAL A 397 -7.86 9.78 11.57
C VAL A 397 -6.76 10.61 12.25
N GLY A 398 -5.95 9.97 13.10
CA GLY A 398 -4.84 10.65 13.78
C GLY A 398 -3.81 11.22 12.79
N ALA A 399 -3.44 10.45 11.76
CA ALA A 399 -2.50 10.90 10.73
C ALA A 399 -3.04 12.10 9.95
N LEU A 400 -4.30 12.06 9.50
CA LEU A 400 -4.91 13.16 8.75
C LEU A 400 -5.05 14.44 9.58
N ILE A 401 -5.53 14.33 10.82
CA ILE A 401 -5.63 15.49 11.71
C ILE A 401 -4.24 16.11 11.91
N MET A 402 -3.23 15.28 12.23
CA MET A 402 -1.87 15.74 12.43
C MET A 402 -1.36 16.51 11.21
N VAL A 403 -1.48 15.93 10.01
CA VAL A 403 -0.96 16.53 8.78
C VAL A 403 -1.72 17.78 8.40
N ASN A 404 -3.05 17.76 8.45
CA ASN A 404 -3.87 18.92 8.09
C ASN A 404 -3.59 20.12 9.01
N VAL A 405 -3.43 19.88 10.32
CA VAL A 405 -3.06 20.95 11.27
C VAL A 405 -1.63 21.43 11.00
N MET A 406 -0.67 20.54 10.75
CA MET A 406 0.71 20.93 10.40
C MET A 406 0.82 21.72 9.07
N LEU A 407 -0.14 21.58 8.17
CA LEU A 407 -0.23 22.34 6.91
C LEU A 407 -0.89 23.73 7.08
N MET A 408 -1.54 24.02 8.20
CA MET A 408 -2.13 25.33 8.48
C MET A 408 -1.05 26.40 8.63
N GLY A 409 -1.37 27.64 8.24
CA GLY A 409 -0.44 28.77 8.37
C GLY A 409 0.33 29.11 7.08
N GLY A 410 0.05 28.44 5.96
CA GLY A 410 0.64 28.74 4.64
C GLY A 410 2.18 28.67 4.67
N GLU A 411 2.87 29.76 4.29
CA GLU A 411 4.34 29.84 4.29
C GLU A 411 5.00 29.66 5.66
N ASN A 412 4.27 29.92 6.75
CA ASN A 412 4.73 29.75 8.12
C ASN A 412 4.20 28.45 8.77
N SER A 413 3.64 27.55 7.98
CA SER A 413 3.19 26.25 8.47
C SER A 413 4.35 25.42 9.02
N MET A 414 4.06 24.55 9.99
CA MET A 414 5.05 23.63 10.56
C MET A 414 5.77 22.83 9.44
N VAL A 415 5.03 22.38 8.43
CA VAL A 415 5.57 21.65 7.28
C VAL A 415 6.59 22.48 6.51
N GLN A 416 6.28 23.75 6.21
CA GLN A 416 7.19 24.65 5.48
C GLN A 416 8.44 24.98 6.30
N ILE A 417 8.31 25.15 7.61
CA ILE A 417 9.45 25.37 8.51
C ILE A 417 10.38 24.14 8.52
N ILE A 418 9.84 22.94 8.64
CA ILE A 418 10.61 21.68 8.59
C ILE A 418 11.29 21.54 7.22
N GLY A 419 10.54 21.76 6.14
CA GLY A 419 11.05 21.62 4.78
C GLY A 419 12.23 22.55 4.50
N ARG A 420 12.11 23.86 4.87
CA ARG A 420 13.22 24.82 4.75
C ARG A 420 14.44 24.42 5.60
N GLY A 421 14.21 23.89 6.81
CA GLY A 421 15.28 23.39 7.67
C GLY A 421 16.04 22.21 7.04
N LEU A 422 15.33 21.24 6.50
CA LEU A 422 15.91 20.09 5.81
C LEU A 422 16.61 20.51 4.50
N ALA A 423 15.98 21.39 3.71
CA ALA A 423 16.55 21.91 2.47
C ALA A 423 17.86 22.66 2.72
N SER A 424 17.93 23.48 3.76
CA SER A 424 19.16 24.20 4.12
C SER A 424 20.30 23.26 4.56
N ALA A 425 19.96 22.11 5.14
CA ALA A 425 20.94 21.14 5.62
C ALA A 425 21.45 20.21 4.51
N THR A 426 20.64 19.89 3.50
CA THR A 426 20.93 18.85 2.50
C THR A 426 21.06 19.38 1.08
N GLY A 427 20.40 20.51 0.75
CA GLY A 427 20.38 21.06 -0.60
C GLY A 427 19.95 20.05 -1.65
N GLU A 428 20.62 20.03 -2.78
CA GLU A 428 20.36 19.14 -3.93
C GLU A 428 20.56 17.64 -3.60
N TYR A 429 21.28 17.32 -2.52
CA TYR A 429 21.49 15.93 -2.07
C TYR A 429 20.25 15.31 -1.42
N TRP A 430 19.15 16.08 -1.24
CA TRP A 430 17.94 15.55 -0.65
C TRP A 430 17.39 14.32 -1.38
N THR A 431 17.56 14.24 -2.69
CA THR A 431 17.19 13.10 -3.52
C THR A 431 17.73 11.77 -2.99
N MET A 432 18.92 11.77 -2.36
CA MET A 432 19.53 10.58 -1.74
C MET A 432 18.80 10.15 -0.45
N PHE A 433 18.16 11.09 0.25
CA PHE A 433 17.56 10.86 1.57
C PHE A 433 16.04 10.70 1.51
N ALA A 434 15.40 11.19 0.46
CA ALA A 434 13.95 11.24 0.33
C ALA A 434 13.29 9.86 0.54
N SER A 435 13.81 8.80 -0.09
CA SER A 435 13.28 7.44 0.08
C SER A 435 13.46 6.89 1.50
N TYR A 436 14.52 7.25 2.18
CA TYR A 436 14.73 6.82 3.57
C TYR A 436 13.77 7.49 4.55
N LEU A 437 13.37 8.75 4.31
CA LEU A 437 12.31 9.39 5.09
C LEU A 437 10.98 8.64 4.92
N GLY A 438 10.65 8.24 3.68
CA GLY A 438 9.50 7.38 3.40
C GLY A 438 9.57 6.04 4.13
N ALA A 439 10.76 5.41 4.14
CA ALA A 439 10.98 4.15 4.85
C ALA A 439 10.77 4.28 6.37
N ILE A 440 11.23 5.38 6.96
CA ILE A 440 11.00 5.68 8.38
C ILE A 440 9.49 5.71 8.66
N GLY A 441 8.69 6.39 7.84
CA GLY A 441 7.24 6.46 8.01
C GLY A 441 6.56 5.09 7.98
N ALA A 442 6.95 4.23 7.02
CA ALA A 442 6.38 2.90 6.90
C ALA A 442 6.92 1.91 7.96
N PHE A 443 8.17 2.05 8.38
CA PHE A 443 8.77 1.23 9.45
C PHE A 443 7.92 1.23 10.72
N PHE A 444 7.39 2.38 11.09
CA PHE A 444 6.58 2.51 12.30
C PHE A 444 5.10 2.21 12.08
N SER A 445 4.54 2.69 10.97
CA SER A 445 3.10 2.59 10.72
C SER A 445 2.68 1.24 10.15
N GLY A 446 3.56 0.55 9.44
CA GLY A 446 3.24 -0.64 8.65
C GLY A 446 2.46 -0.34 7.38
N SER A 447 2.44 0.91 6.94
CA SER A 447 1.60 1.36 5.84
C SER A 447 2.28 2.45 5.02
N ASN A 448 2.45 2.20 3.72
CA ASN A 448 2.93 3.22 2.79
C ASN A 448 1.95 4.40 2.69
N THR A 449 0.64 4.14 2.75
CA THR A 449 -0.38 5.20 2.80
C THR A 449 -0.16 6.15 3.96
N VAL A 450 0.06 5.62 5.17
CA VAL A 450 0.32 6.44 6.37
C VAL A 450 1.66 7.16 6.24
N SER A 451 2.68 6.52 5.68
CA SER A 451 3.98 7.15 5.42
C SER A 451 3.84 8.36 4.49
N ASN A 452 3.13 8.19 3.36
CA ASN A 452 2.90 9.26 2.39
C ASN A 452 2.05 10.39 2.96
N LEU A 453 1.00 10.09 3.72
CA LEU A 453 0.23 11.09 4.45
C LEU A 453 1.12 11.87 5.42
N THR A 454 1.93 11.18 6.22
CA THR A 454 2.72 11.82 7.29
C THR A 454 3.84 12.70 6.75
N PHE A 455 4.54 12.24 5.72
CA PHE A 455 5.76 12.90 5.25
C PHE A 455 5.64 13.53 3.86
N GLY A 456 4.57 13.25 3.09
CA GLY A 456 4.40 13.80 1.75
C GLY A 456 4.44 15.32 1.71
N ALA A 457 3.81 15.98 2.67
CA ALA A 457 3.83 17.44 2.75
C ALA A 457 5.23 18.01 3.09
N VAL A 458 5.99 17.34 3.98
CA VAL A 458 7.38 17.70 4.27
C VAL A 458 8.25 17.54 3.02
N GLN A 459 8.10 16.43 2.30
CA GLN A 459 8.81 16.17 1.05
C GLN A 459 8.51 17.22 -0.03
N TYR A 460 7.23 17.59 -0.17
CA TYR A 460 6.78 18.67 -1.04
C TYR A 460 7.50 19.99 -0.71
N SER A 461 7.53 20.34 0.58
CA SER A 461 8.18 21.57 1.04
C SER A 461 9.69 21.57 0.76
N VAL A 462 10.38 20.45 1.00
CA VAL A 462 11.81 20.31 0.68
C VAL A 462 12.03 20.45 -0.82
N ALA A 463 11.23 19.76 -1.65
CA ALA A 463 11.33 19.84 -3.11
C ALA A 463 11.25 21.29 -3.62
N ASN A 464 10.25 22.04 -3.15
CA ASN A 464 10.10 23.46 -3.51
C ASN A 464 11.26 24.32 -3.02
N ALA A 465 11.73 24.10 -1.79
CA ALA A 465 12.82 24.89 -1.22
C ALA A 465 14.19 24.61 -1.87
N THR A 466 14.38 23.40 -2.42
CA THR A 466 15.62 22.99 -3.11
C THR A 466 15.54 23.18 -4.63
N GLY A 467 14.35 23.46 -5.20
CA GLY A 467 14.14 23.51 -6.64
C GLY A 467 14.16 22.15 -7.35
N ILE A 468 14.11 21.04 -6.59
CA ILE A 468 14.03 19.67 -7.15
C ILE A 468 12.59 19.39 -7.59
N SER A 469 12.40 18.58 -8.64
CA SER A 469 11.07 18.17 -9.11
C SER A 469 10.22 17.59 -7.98
N VAL A 470 9.04 18.21 -7.75
CA VAL A 470 8.08 17.75 -6.74
C VAL A 470 7.60 16.33 -7.02
N PRO A 471 7.18 15.95 -8.25
CA PRO A 471 6.82 14.58 -8.56
C PRO A 471 7.95 13.58 -8.27
N LEU A 472 9.21 13.91 -8.56
CA LEU A 472 10.35 13.04 -8.26
C LEU A 472 10.49 12.76 -6.76
N ILE A 473 10.46 13.81 -5.94
CA ILE A 473 10.65 13.66 -4.49
C ILE A 473 9.47 12.91 -3.86
N LEU A 474 8.24 13.17 -4.30
CA LEU A 474 7.06 12.45 -3.82
C LEU A 474 7.04 10.99 -4.31
N ALA A 475 7.55 10.70 -5.50
CA ALA A 475 7.75 9.34 -5.95
C ALA A 475 8.78 8.59 -5.08
N LEU A 476 9.91 9.23 -4.75
CA LEU A 476 10.90 8.67 -3.82
C LEU A 476 10.33 8.47 -2.41
N GLN A 477 9.44 9.35 -1.95
CA GLN A 477 8.68 9.16 -0.71
C GLN A 477 7.86 7.87 -0.77
N SER A 478 7.11 7.65 -1.86
CA SER A 478 6.28 6.45 -2.04
C SER A 478 7.13 5.17 -2.14
N VAL A 479 8.22 5.20 -2.91
CA VAL A 479 9.20 4.10 -2.97
C VAL A 479 9.78 3.82 -1.59
N GLY A 480 10.11 4.87 -0.84
CA GLY A 480 10.59 4.77 0.53
C GLY A 480 9.60 4.08 1.45
N GLY A 481 8.34 4.51 1.42
CA GLY A 481 7.28 3.87 2.18
C GLY A 481 7.10 2.39 1.81
N ALA A 482 7.27 2.04 0.54
CA ALA A 482 7.20 0.66 0.08
C ALA A 482 8.40 -0.18 0.57
N MET A 483 9.63 0.30 0.45
CA MET A 483 10.81 -0.42 0.94
C MET A 483 10.84 -0.52 2.47
N GLY A 484 10.30 0.46 3.19
CA GLY A 484 10.20 0.45 4.65
C GLY A 484 9.28 -0.64 5.20
N ASN A 485 8.33 -1.12 4.40
CA ASN A 485 7.44 -2.22 4.79
C ASN A 485 8.18 -3.52 5.13
N MET A 486 9.33 -3.80 4.49
CA MET A 486 10.10 -5.03 4.75
C MET A 486 10.77 -5.06 6.12
N VAL A 487 10.99 -3.91 6.72
CA VAL A 487 11.56 -3.77 8.08
C VAL A 487 10.52 -3.40 9.14
N CYS A 488 9.26 -3.24 8.74
CA CYS A 488 8.18 -2.82 9.64
C CYS A 488 7.91 -3.84 10.74
N ILE A 489 7.94 -3.36 11.99
CA ILE A 489 7.72 -4.18 13.18
C ILE A 489 6.35 -4.86 13.14
N ASN A 490 5.29 -4.14 12.76
CA ASN A 490 3.93 -4.68 12.73
C ASN A 490 3.78 -5.80 11.70
N ASN A 491 4.37 -5.64 10.50
CA ASN A 491 4.35 -6.66 9.45
C ASN A 491 5.16 -7.90 9.86
N ILE A 492 6.30 -7.68 10.50
CA ILE A 492 7.15 -8.77 11.04
C ILE A 492 6.39 -9.56 12.10
N ILE A 493 5.76 -8.90 13.07
CA ILE A 493 4.94 -9.56 14.11
C ILE A 493 3.78 -10.32 13.48
N ALA A 494 3.09 -9.74 12.49
CA ALA A 494 1.99 -10.39 11.80
C ALA A 494 2.43 -11.69 11.10
N VAL A 495 3.52 -11.66 10.34
CA VAL A 495 4.05 -12.85 9.65
C VAL A 495 4.59 -13.88 10.65
N CYS A 496 5.30 -13.45 11.70
CA CYS A 496 5.77 -14.35 12.77
C CYS A 496 4.60 -15.05 13.47
N SER A 497 3.54 -14.31 13.79
CA SER A 497 2.33 -14.86 14.42
C SER A 497 1.67 -15.94 13.57
N VAL A 498 1.52 -15.69 12.26
CA VAL A 498 0.93 -16.64 11.32
C VAL A 498 1.78 -17.90 11.16
N LEU A 499 3.11 -17.77 11.22
CA LEU A 499 4.05 -18.87 11.06
C LEU A 499 4.42 -19.57 12.39
N GLY A 500 3.90 -19.10 13.52
CA GLY A 500 4.23 -19.64 14.84
C GLY A 500 5.69 -19.42 15.25
N ILE A 501 6.31 -18.33 14.79
CA ILE A 501 7.71 -17.98 15.12
C ILE A 501 7.71 -17.01 16.30
N GLU A 502 8.44 -17.34 17.36
CA GLU A 502 8.58 -16.49 18.53
C GLU A 502 9.97 -15.84 18.60
N LYS A 503 10.03 -14.60 19.10
CA LYS A 503 11.28 -13.87 19.45
C LYS A 503 12.29 -13.75 18.28
N ALA A 504 11.79 -13.66 17.04
CA ALA A 504 12.63 -13.58 15.84
C ALA A 504 12.70 -12.16 15.24
N GLU A 505 11.93 -11.21 15.76
CA GLU A 505 11.73 -9.87 15.20
C GLU A 505 13.06 -9.14 14.95
N GLY A 506 13.94 -9.11 15.95
CA GLY A 506 15.24 -8.47 15.84
C GLY A 506 16.16 -9.10 14.78
N ARG A 507 16.07 -10.44 14.59
CA ARG A 507 16.83 -11.13 13.54
C ARG A 507 16.28 -10.83 12.15
N ILE A 508 14.96 -10.78 12.02
CA ILE A 508 14.29 -10.44 10.75
C ILE A 508 14.65 -9.01 10.36
N ILE A 509 14.47 -8.03 11.26
CA ILE A 509 14.82 -6.61 11.01
C ILE A 509 16.28 -6.49 10.55
N LYS A 510 17.21 -7.12 11.28
CA LYS A 510 18.63 -7.07 10.95
C LYS A 510 18.93 -7.62 9.55
N THR A 511 18.19 -8.64 9.11
CA THR A 511 18.39 -9.26 7.79
C THR A 511 17.71 -8.46 6.69
N THR A 512 16.52 -7.91 6.93
CA THR A 512 15.76 -7.13 5.94
C THR A 512 16.26 -5.69 5.79
N ALA A 513 16.97 -5.15 6.80
CA ALA A 513 17.55 -3.81 6.73
C ALA A 513 18.60 -3.65 5.60
N VAL A 514 19.35 -4.70 5.29
CA VAL A 514 20.34 -4.64 4.20
C VAL A 514 19.68 -4.49 2.82
N PRO A 515 18.72 -5.33 2.40
CA PRO A 515 17.97 -5.12 1.17
C PRO A 515 17.25 -3.76 1.15
N MET A 516 16.69 -3.30 2.27
CA MET A 516 16.06 -1.98 2.36
C MET A 516 17.05 -0.86 2.04
N PHE A 517 18.25 -0.91 2.64
CA PHE A 517 19.29 0.09 2.38
C PHE A 517 19.72 0.08 0.91
N ILE A 518 19.95 -1.11 0.34
CA ILE A 518 20.29 -1.27 -1.09
C ILE A 518 19.18 -0.70 -1.97
N TYR A 519 17.91 -0.91 -1.61
CA TYR A 519 16.77 -0.37 -2.33
C TYR A 519 16.82 1.17 -2.38
N GLY A 520 17.08 1.83 -1.25
CA GLY A 520 17.20 3.29 -1.19
C GLY A 520 18.35 3.81 -2.07
N VAL A 521 19.49 3.09 -2.11
CA VAL A 521 20.61 3.42 -3.02
C VAL A 521 20.18 3.27 -4.49
N ILE A 522 19.49 2.19 -4.85
CA ILE A 522 18.95 2.00 -6.21
C ILE A 522 17.98 3.12 -6.56
N ALA A 523 17.09 3.48 -5.64
CA ALA A 523 16.11 4.56 -5.85
C ALA A 523 16.82 5.90 -6.14
N ALA A 524 17.84 6.23 -5.38
CA ALA A 524 18.66 7.44 -5.62
C ALA A 524 19.40 7.38 -6.97
N LEU A 525 20.01 6.25 -7.31
CA LEU A 525 20.71 6.08 -8.59
C LEU A 525 19.74 6.22 -9.78
N VAL A 526 18.58 5.61 -9.71
CA VAL A 526 17.54 5.72 -10.76
C VAL A 526 17.06 7.16 -10.88
N ALA A 527 16.86 7.85 -9.75
CA ALA A 527 16.45 9.26 -9.74
C ALA A 527 17.46 10.18 -10.42
N TYR A 528 18.76 9.92 -10.27
CA TYR A 528 19.81 10.74 -10.90
C TYR A 528 20.13 10.34 -12.34
N LEU A 529 20.06 9.04 -12.69
CA LEU A 529 20.59 8.54 -13.96
C LEU A 529 19.49 8.21 -14.97
N VAL A 530 18.30 7.80 -14.53
CA VAL A 530 17.26 7.28 -15.41
C VAL A 530 16.11 8.28 -15.56
N ILE A 531 15.64 8.85 -14.46
CA ILE A 531 14.47 9.75 -14.49
C ILE A 531 14.71 10.97 -15.39
N PRO A 532 15.86 11.68 -15.37
CA PRO A 532 16.12 12.82 -16.26
C PRO A 532 16.16 12.47 -17.76
N LEU A 533 16.25 11.18 -18.11
CA LEU A 533 16.21 10.73 -19.50
C LEU A 533 14.79 10.40 -19.98
N LEU A 534 13.84 10.22 -19.05
CA LEU A 534 12.47 9.78 -19.35
C LEU A 534 11.44 10.88 -19.14
N PHE A 535 11.71 11.82 -18.25
CA PHE A 535 10.86 12.94 -17.83
C PHE A 535 11.61 14.28 -17.97
#